data_db4e4dfcf2bf7fccc7bfead02da98a85
#
_entry.id   db4e4dfcf2bf7fccc7bfead02da98a85
#
_cell.length_a   1.000
_cell.length_b   1.000
_cell.length_c   1.000
_cell.angle_alpha   90.00
_cell.angle_beta   90.00
_cell.angle_gamma   90.00
#
_symmetry.space_group_name_H-M   'P 1'
#
loop_
_entity.id
_entity.type
_entity.pdbx_description
1 polymer ?
#
loop_
_entity_poly.entity_id
_entity_poly.type
_entity_poly.pdbx_seq_one_letter_code
_entity_poly.pdbx_strand_id
1 'polypeptide(L)'
;KIFGIGKIRSDITTVLDGKSLTADRNGNQIYGVFKIKDEYKRDKLTFIPSGQFDFGHTILNAYKESGNGAIEAEDQHIRTKNIRATMAVVEDLSNDKYTLKRHGKLEYVAELERSSNFKYTYVGDGSVKFNDTLHTGALHNLNGEIGIDIIFPEHYSIFIIYERNHAFGTGYTDNLYIALGYLPHEDTEYAFSFNGSENLMSKVEIKKSMNGYDLSFNLNDDITNLGDSKEASINLNKVF
;
A
#
# COMPACT_ATOMS: atom_id res chain seq x y z
N LYS A 1 18.62 5.87 -1.73
CA LYS A 1 18.63 5.94 -0.26
C LYS A 1 17.54 6.90 0.17
N ILE A 2 16.69 6.46 1.08
CA ILE A 2 15.65 7.30 1.70
C ILE A 2 15.84 7.18 3.20
N PHE A 3 15.73 8.30 3.88
CA PHE A 3 15.75 8.38 5.34
C PHE A 3 14.66 9.35 5.78
N GLY A 4 13.89 9.00 6.80
CA GLY A 4 12.80 9.83 7.27
C GLY A 4 12.60 9.77 8.78
N ILE A 5 12.06 10.86 9.32
CA ILE A 5 11.61 10.97 10.69
C ILE A 5 10.14 11.39 10.63
N GLY A 6 9.28 10.70 11.37
CA GLY A 6 7.85 10.96 11.42
C GLY A 6 7.32 11.08 12.84
N LYS A 7 6.21 11.81 12.98
CA LYS A 7 5.37 11.79 14.18
C LYS A 7 4.12 11.00 13.86
N ILE A 8 3.70 10.18 14.81
CA ILE A 8 2.47 9.38 14.72
C ILE A 8 1.47 9.96 15.71
N ARG A 9 0.24 10.12 15.27
CA ARG A 9 -0.91 10.42 16.13
C ARG A 9 -2.01 9.45 15.75
N SER A 10 -2.62 8.82 16.74
CA SER A 10 -3.69 7.85 16.54
C SER A 10 -4.73 8.03 17.63
N ASP A 11 -5.99 8.10 17.21
CA ASP A 11 -7.14 8.03 18.09
C ASP A 11 -7.52 6.54 18.22
N ILE A 12 -7.53 6.04 19.45
CA ILE A 12 -7.86 4.65 19.76
C ILE A 12 -9.30 4.62 20.24
N THR A 13 -10.10 3.73 19.65
CA THR A 13 -11.45 3.45 20.12
C THR A 13 -11.61 1.95 20.24
N THR A 14 -11.83 1.49 21.46
CA THR A 14 -12.13 0.10 21.78
C THR A 14 -13.59 -0.02 22.20
N VAL A 15 -14.32 -1.02 21.71
CA VAL A 15 -15.71 -1.28 22.13
C VAL A 15 -15.72 -2.50 23.05
N LEU A 16 -16.13 -2.31 24.29
CA LEU A 16 -16.28 -3.36 25.29
C LEU A 16 -17.70 -3.31 25.87
N ASP A 17 -18.46 -4.39 25.76
CA ASP A 17 -19.84 -4.51 26.22
C ASP A 17 -20.75 -3.34 25.75
N GLY A 18 -20.59 -2.94 24.48
CA GLY A 18 -21.36 -1.86 23.88
C GLY A 18 -20.96 -0.44 24.33
N LYS A 19 -19.88 -0.30 25.10
CA LYS A 19 -19.31 0.99 25.53
C LYS A 19 -18.02 1.27 24.80
N SER A 20 -17.89 2.51 24.31
CA SER A 20 -16.65 2.97 23.68
C SER A 20 -15.63 3.40 24.75
N LEU A 21 -14.44 2.83 24.68
CA LEU A 21 -13.26 3.25 25.42
C LEU A 21 -12.38 4.04 24.45
N THR A 22 -11.99 5.23 24.81
CA THR A 22 -11.23 6.13 23.91
C THR A 22 -9.91 6.55 24.52
N ALA A 23 -8.90 6.69 23.70
CA ALA A 23 -7.61 7.26 24.08
C ALA A 23 -6.90 7.87 22.87
N ASP A 24 -6.03 8.85 23.12
CA ASP A 24 -5.09 9.38 22.14
C ASP A 24 -3.72 8.76 22.36
N ARG A 25 -3.09 8.32 21.29
CA ARG A 25 -1.73 7.78 21.33
C ARG A 25 -0.83 8.52 20.35
N ASN A 26 0.26 9.02 20.84
CA ASN A 26 1.29 9.68 20.06
C ASN A 26 2.53 8.80 19.96
N GLY A 27 3.35 9.05 18.96
CA GLY A 27 4.61 8.35 18.79
C GLY A 27 5.57 9.07 17.86
N ASN A 28 6.78 8.54 17.80
CA ASN A 28 7.81 8.99 16.88
C ASN A 28 8.33 7.79 16.09
N GLN A 29 8.69 8.04 14.85
CA GLN A 29 9.24 7.03 13.95
C GLN A 29 10.50 7.56 13.28
N ILE A 30 11.50 6.70 13.19
CA ILE A 30 12.66 6.86 12.32
C ILE A 30 12.70 5.68 11.38
N TYR A 31 12.93 5.91 10.10
CA TYR A 31 13.02 4.85 9.12
C TYR A 31 14.06 5.15 8.06
N GLY A 32 14.59 4.09 7.44
CA GLY A 32 15.49 4.20 6.33
C GLY A 32 15.32 3.07 5.35
N VAL A 33 15.59 3.39 4.09
CA VAL A 33 15.57 2.45 2.97
C VAL A 33 16.85 2.59 2.20
N PHE A 34 17.53 1.47 2.00
CA PHE A 34 18.67 1.35 1.12
C PHE A 34 18.33 0.40 -0.01
N LYS A 35 18.35 0.89 -1.27
CA LYS A 35 18.06 0.11 -2.46
C LYS A 35 19.22 0.19 -3.46
N ILE A 36 19.59 -0.96 -4.01
CA ILE A 36 20.48 -1.11 -5.14
C ILE A 36 19.64 -1.68 -6.28
N LYS A 37 19.77 -1.11 -7.45
CA LYS A 37 19.08 -1.55 -8.68
C LYS A 37 20.09 -1.48 -9.83
N ASP A 38 20.01 -2.46 -10.71
CA ASP A 38 20.73 -2.45 -11.98
C ASP A 38 19.79 -2.76 -13.15
N GLU A 39 20.21 -2.54 -14.38
CA GLU A 39 19.40 -2.74 -15.56
C GLU A 39 20.24 -3.31 -16.70
N TYR A 40 19.84 -4.48 -17.19
CA TYR A 40 20.50 -5.18 -18.29
C TYR A 40 19.57 -5.30 -19.49
N LYS A 41 19.92 -4.66 -20.59
CA LYS A 41 19.15 -4.71 -21.85
C LYS A 41 19.73 -5.75 -22.79
N ARG A 42 18.86 -6.60 -23.32
CA ARG A 42 19.19 -7.56 -24.37
C ARG A 42 18.03 -7.61 -25.37
N ASP A 43 18.26 -7.10 -26.57
CA ASP A 43 17.26 -6.96 -27.62
C ASP A 43 15.99 -6.22 -27.10
N LYS A 44 14.87 -6.90 -27.09
CA LYS A 44 13.57 -6.39 -26.60
C LYS A 44 13.37 -6.59 -25.10
N LEU A 45 14.27 -7.31 -24.43
CA LEU A 45 14.16 -7.64 -23.02
C LEU A 45 15.02 -6.73 -22.16
N THR A 46 14.46 -6.25 -21.07
CA THR A 46 15.17 -5.52 -20.01
C THR A 46 15.00 -6.28 -18.69
N PHE A 47 16.10 -6.70 -18.10
CA PHE A 47 16.17 -7.36 -16.80
C PHE A 47 16.56 -6.35 -15.74
N ILE A 48 15.84 -6.32 -14.63
CA ILE A 48 16.00 -5.30 -13.59
C ILE A 48 16.12 -5.99 -12.23
N PRO A 49 17.32 -6.52 -11.88
CA PRO A 49 17.55 -7.00 -10.53
C PRO A 49 17.63 -5.84 -9.53
N SER A 50 17.10 -6.05 -8.33
CA SER A 50 17.30 -5.11 -7.24
C SER A 50 17.34 -5.80 -5.90
N GLY A 51 18.10 -5.21 -4.98
CA GLY A 51 18.14 -5.55 -3.56
C GLY A 51 17.76 -4.35 -2.73
N GLN A 52 17.00 -4.55 -1.66
CA GLN A 52 16.57 -3.49 -0.77
C GLN A 52 16.66 -3.95 0.67
N PHE A 53 17.10 -3.04 1.53
CA PHE A 53 17.07 -3.19 2.97
C PHE A 53 16.26 -2.04 3.57
N ASP A 54 15.23 -2.39 4.34
CA ASP A 54 14.38 -1.46 5.05
C ASP A 54 14.62 -1.62 6.56
N PHE A 55 14.75 -0.52 7.26
CA PHE A 55 14.80 -0.53 8.73
C PHE A 55 13.93 0.59 9.28
N GLY A 56 13.33 0.33 10.43
CA GLY A 56 12.49 1.28 11.11
C GLY A 56 12.50 1.05 12.63
N HIS A 57 12.32 2.12 13.36
CA HIS A 57 12.07 2.09 14.79
C HIS A 57 10.96 3.09 15.12
N THR A 58 9.85 2.56 15.61
CA THR A 58 8.70 3.33 16.05
C THR A 58 8.56 3.21 17.55
N ILE A 59 8.46 4.33 18.23
CA ILE A 59 8.15 4.42 19.66
C ILE A 59 6.75 5.01 19.75
N LEU A 60 5.81 4.21 20.23
CA LEU A 60 4.46 4.65 20.58
C LEU A 60 4.45 4.91 22.08
N ASN A 61 4.07 6.12 22.46
CA ASN A 61 4.05 6.52 23.87
C ASN A 61 2.98 5.75 24.64
N ALA A 62 3.13 5.70 25.95
CA ALA A 62 2.12 5.21 26.87
C ALA A 62 0.78 5.95 26.64
N TYR A 63 -0.32 5.26 26.90
CA TYR A 63 -1.66 5.84 26.84
C TYR A 63 -2.57 5.22 27.88
N LYS A 64 -3.64 5.92 28.18
CA LYS A 64 -4.68 5.47 29.11
C LYS A 64 -6.04 5.67 28.46
N GLU A 65 -6.81 4.59 28.39
CA GLU A 65 -8.19 4.63 27.96
C GLU A 65 -9.09 5.23 29.06
N SER A 66 -10.19 5.83 28.63
CA SER A 66 -11.27 6.29 29.53
C SER A 66 -12.41 5.30 29.54
N GLY A 67 -13.01 5.03 30.69
CA GLY A 67 -14.18 4.18 30.82
C GLY A 67 -13.97 2.97 31.75
N ASN A 68 -15.05 2.20 31.95
CA ASN A 68 -15.01 1.00 32.77
C ASN A 68 -14.44 -0.17 31.97
N GLY A 69 -13.42 -0.84 32.46
CA GLY A 69 -12.67 -1.88 31.75
C GLY A 69 -11.51 -1.32 30.90
N ALA A 70 -11.24 -0.03 31.03
CA ALA A 70 -10.14 0.67 30.35
C ALA A 70 -8.78 0.08 30.72
N ILE A 71 -7.84 0.16 29.78
CA ILE A 71 -6.44 -0.22 29.99
C ILE A 71 -5.53 1.01 30.05
N GLU A 72 -4.42 0.85 30.74
CA GLU A 72 -3.28 1.74 30.74
C GLU A 72 -2.10 0.98 30.15
N ALA A 73 -1.63 1.42 28.96
CA ALA A 73 -0.56 0.80 28.22
C ALA A 73 0.76 1.56 28.41
N GLU A 74 1.85 0.81 28.55
CA GLU A 74 3.21 1.35 28.59
C GLU A 74 3.69 1.77 27.18
N ASP A 75 4.84 2.42 27.10
CA ASP A 75 5.51 2.70 25.82
C ASP A 75 5.76 1.40 25.06
N GLN A 76 5.53 1.44 23.75
CA GLN A 76 5.72 0.30 22.86
C GLN A 76 6.80 0.61 21.83
N HIS A 77 7.79 -0.27 21.71
CA HIS A 77 8.84 -0.19 20.72
C HIS A 77 8.58 -1.20 19.61
N ILE A 78 8.40 -0.71 18.38
CA ILE A 78 8.21 -1.51 17.19
C ILE A 78 9.43 -1.35 16.32
N ARG A 79 10.12 -2.45 16.03
CA ARG A 79 11.26 -2.49 15.13
C ARG A 79 10.89 -3.20 13.86
N THR A 80 11.36 -2.67 12.74
CA THR A 80 11.18 -3.24 11.41
C THR A 80 12.53 -3.42 10.76
N LYS A 81 12.79 -4.62 10.25
CA LYS A 81 13.96 -4.91 9.42
C LYS A 81 13.55 -5.88 8.33
N ASN A 82 13.58 -5.43 7.09
CA ASN A 82 13.20 -6.23 5.93
C ASN A 82 14.33 -6.27 4.92
N ILE A 83 14.55 -7.44 4.34
CA ILE A 83 15.41 -7.62 3.18
C ILE A 83 14.52 -8.02 2.02
N ARG A 84 14.72 -7.36 0.87
CA ARG A 84 14.01 -7.66 -0.37
C ARG A 84 14.99 -7.98 -1.49
N ALA A 85 14.71 -9.04 -2.22
CA ALA A 85 15.39 -9.39 -3.45
C ALA A 85 14.35 -9.44 -4.57
N THR A 86 14.55 -8.66 -5.62
CA THR A 86 13.57 -8.51 -6.71
C THR A 86 14.24 -8.75 -8.05
N MET A 87 13.57 -9.50 -8.92
CA MET A 87 13.86 -9.58 -10.34
C MET A 87 12.64 -9.11 -11.11
N ALA A 88 12.77 -8.03 -11.89
CA ALA A 88 11.75 -7.62 -12.83
C ALA A 88 12.26 -7.79 -14.27
N VAL A 89 11.35 -8.09 -15.18
CA VAL A 89 11.61 -8.26 -16.62
C VAL A 89 10.57 -7.44 -17.36
N VAL A 90 11.02 -6.66 -18.34
CA VAL A 90 10.15 -5.94 -19.26
C VAL A 90 10.52 -6.34 -20.68
N GLU A 91 9.54 -6.74 -21.47
CA GLU A 91 9.69 -6.99 -22.89
C GLU A 91 8.96 -5.90 -23.67
N ASP A 92 9.70 -5.20 -24.52
CA ASP A 92 9.19 -4.13 -25.38
C ASP A 92 8.93 -4.70 -26.80
N LEU A 93 7.66 -4.86 -27.13
CA LEU A 93 7.17 -5.35 -28.43
C LEU A 93 6.53 -4.23 -29.26
N SER A 94 6.79 -2.98 -28.89
CA SER A 94 6.26 -1.80 -29.57
C SER A 94 6.65 -1.76 -31.05
N ASN A 95 5.77 -1.16 -31.84
CA ASN A 95 5.97 -0.89 -33.26
C ASN A 95 5.31 0.46 -33.64
N ASP A 96 5.27 0.79 -34.93
CA ASP A 96 4.74 2.07 -35.41
C ASP A 96 3.22 2.23 -35.19
N LYS A 97 2.50 1.14 -34.90
CA LYS A 97 1.03 1.12 -34.75
C LYS A 97 0.59 1.14 -33.27
N TYR A 98 1.43 0.69 -32.35
CA TYR A 98 1.11 0.67 -30.92
C TYR A 98 2.36 0.48 -30.09
N THR A 99 2.32 0.93 -28.85
CA THR A 99 3.27 0.54 -27.81
C THR A 99 2.72 -0.67 -27.10
N LEU A 100 3.48 -1.77 -27.07
CA LEU A 100 3.14 -3.00 -26.34
C LEU A 100 4.30 -3.39 -25.45
N LYS A 101 4.05 -3.41 -24.13
CA LYS A 101 5.01 -3.91 -23.16
C LYS A 101 4.39 -5.04 -22.35
N ARG A 102 5.16 -6.11 -22.15
CA ARG A 102 4.85 -7.14 -21.19
C ARG A 102 5.85 -7.03 -20.05
N HIS A 103 5.40 -7.18 -18.85
CA HIS A 103 6.27 -7.14 -17.69
C HIS A 103 5.95 -8.25 -16.70
N GLY A 104 6.97 -8.64 -15.96
CA GLY A 104 6.85 -9.57 -14.85
C GLY A 104 7.81 -9.17 -13.75
N LYS A 105 7.41 -9.43 -12.50
CA LYS A 105 8.23 -9.17 -11.31
C LYS A 105 8.08 -10.33 -10.34
N LEU A 106 9.19 -10.75 -9.77
CA LEU A 106 9.24 -11.66 -8.65
C LEU A 106 10.04 -11.02 -7.54
N GLU A 107 9.45 -10.90 -6.37
CA GLU A 107 10.07 -10.30 -5.19
C GLU A 107 9.97 -11.25 -4.00
N TYR A 108 11.10 -11.54 -3.40
CA TYR A 108 11.17 -12.22 -2.11
C TYR A 108 11.44 -11.21 -1.01
N VAL A 109 10.65 -11.28 0.07
CA VAL A 109 10.78 -10.41 1.25
C VAL A 109 11.00 -11.27 2.48
N ALA A 110 12.09 -11.01 3.21
CA ALA A 110 12.34 -11.55 4.54
C ALA A 110 12.15 -10.48 5.60
N GLU A 111 11.18 -10.68 6.49
CA GLU A 111 10.90 -9.80 7.63
C GLU A 111 11.66 -10.29 8.86
N LEU A 112 12.82 -9.69 9.14
CA LEU A 112 13.74 -10.13 10.18
C LEU A 112 13.28 -9.72 11.58
N GLU A 113 12.56 -8.61 11.71
CA GLU A 113 11.94 -8.14 12.97
C GLU A 113 10.47 -7.83 12.71
N ARG A 114 9.58 -8.59 13.33
CA ARG A 114 8.13 -8.53 13.14
C ARG A 114 7.32 -8.62 14.42
N SER A 115 7.96 -8.49 15.57
CA SER A 115 7.29 -8.59 16.85
C SER A 115 7.53 -7.35 17.70
N SER A 116 6.56 -7.00 18.50
CA SER A 116 6.68 -5.99 19.54
C SER A 116 5.96 -6.44 20.79
N ASN A 117 6.49 -6.05 21.96
CA ASN A 117 5.84 -6.31 23.22
C ASN A 117 4.85 -5.20 23.53
N PHE A 118 3.64 -5.59 23.89
CA PHE A 118 2.59 -4.69 24.33
C PHE A 118 2.29 -4.99 25.79
N LYS A 119 2.64 -4.03 26.67
CA LYS A 119 2.46 -4.14 28.11
C LYS A 119 1.34 -3.22 28.55
N TYR A 120 0.44 -3.75 29.37
CA TYR A 120 -0.69 -2.99 29.87
C TYR A 120 -1.18 -3.50 31.22
N THR A 121 -1.99 -2.67 31.90
CA THR A 121 -2.72 -2.98 33.11
C THR A 121 -4.18 -2.54 32.94
N TYR A 122 -5.11 -3.12 33.66
CA TYR A 122 -6.45 -2.57 33.77
C TYR A 122 -6.47 -1.37 34.72
N VAL A 123 -7.15 -0.29 34.32
CA VAL A 123 -7.23 0.95 35.12
C VAL A 123 -7.88 0.70 36.48
N GLY A 124 -8.84 -0.25 36.58
CA GLY A 124 -9.52 -0.64 37.82
C GLY A 124 -8.72 -1.56 38.73
N ASP A 125 -7.71 -2.26 38.20
CA ASP A 125 -6.83 -3.16 38.96
C ASP A 125 -5.39 -3.09 38.40
N GLY A 126 -4.63 -2.12 38.84
CA GLY A 126 -3.25 -1.92 38.46
C GLY A 126 -2.25 -2.94 39.02
N SER A 127 -2.72 -3.91 39.84
CA SER A 127 -1.83 -4.91 40.49
C SER A 127 -1.36 -5.99 39.50
N VAL A 128 -2.12 -6.25 38.44
CA VAL A 128 -1.81 -7.27 37.43
C VAL A 128 -1.30 -6.63 36.16
N LYS A 129 -0.06 -6.96 35.80
CA LYS A 129 0.58 -6.53 34.53
C LYS A 129 0.44 -7.64 33.49
N PHE A 130 -0.01 -7.25 32.31
CA PHE A 130 -0.08 -8.11 31.14
C PHE A 130 1.07 -7.74 30.17
N ASN A 131 1.57 -8.73 29.46
CA ASN A 131 2.61 -8.56 28.46
C ASN A 131 2.33 -9.48 27.27
N ASP A 132 1.83 -8.92 26.19
CA ASP A 132 1.51 -9.64 24.96
C ASP A 132 2.57 -9.37 23.91
N THR A 133 2.95 -10.42 23.19
CA THR A 133 3.83 -10.27 22.02
C THR A 133 2.96 -10.20 20.77
N LEU A 134 2.94 -9.03 20.15
CA LEU A 134 2.25 -8.81 18.89
C LEU A 134 3.17 -9.17 17.72
N HIS A 135 2.66 -9.98 16.79
CA HIS A 135 3.35 -10.35 15.57
C HIS A 135 2.70 -9.68 14.35
N THR A 136 3.52 -9.18 13.43
CA THR A 136 3.06 -8.60 12.17
C THR A 136 3.52 -9.47 11.02
N GLY A 137 2.58 -9.89 10.15
CA GLY A 137 2.87 -10.58 8.90
C GLY A 137 3.57 -11.94 9.03
N ALA A 138 4.00 -12.47 7.89
CA ALA A 138 4.81 -13.67 7.78
C ALA A 138 6.30 -13.33 7.77
N LEU A 139 7.14 -14.27 8.25
CA LEU A 139 8.60 -14.10 8.20
C LEU A 139 9.13 -14.01 6.76
N HIS A 140 8.50 -14.76 5.86
CA HIS A 140 8.87 -14.84 4.45
C HIS A 140 7.65 -14.60 3.57
N ASN A 141 7.82 -13.76 2.55
CA ASN A 141 6.78 -13.46 1.57
C ASN A 141 7.37 -13.57 0.16
N LEU A 142 6.58 -14.07 -0.77
CA LEU A 142 6.90 -14.11 -2.19
C LEU A 142 5.82 -13.38 -2.96
N ASN A 143 6.20 -12.29 -3.64
CA ASN A 143 5.29 -11.46 -4.41
C ASN A 143 5.58 -11.66 -5.90
N GLY A 144 4.58 -12.05 -6.65
CA GLY A 144 4.64 -12.21 -8.11
C GLY A 144 3.70 -11.22 -8.79
N GLU A 145 4.15 -10.64 -9.90
CA GLU A 145 3.38 -9.71 -10.73
C GLU A 145 3.61 -10.05 -12.20
N ILE A 146 2.56 -10.05 -12.99
CA ILE A 146 2.61 -10.10 -14.45
C ILE A 146 1.67 -9.06 -15.02
N GLY A 147 2.06 -8.41 -16.12
CA GLY A 147 1.22 -7.39 -16.72
C GLY A 147 1.49 -7.17 -18.19
N ILE A 148 0.52 -6.47 -18.80
CA ILE A 148 0.55 -6.05 -20.21
C ILE A 148 0.07 -4.60 -20.27
N ASP A 149 0.86 -3.76 -20.95
CA ASP A 149 0.53 -2.37 -21.26
C ASP A 149 0.42 -2.22 -22.76
N ILE A 150 -0.72 -1.73 -23.24
CA ILE A 150 -0.96 -1.44 -24.66
C ILE A 150 -1.37 0.03 -24.77
N ILE A 151 -0.67 0.79 -25.60
CA ILE A 151 -0.99 2.20 -25.88
C ILE A 151 -1.10 2.36 -27.41
N PHE A 152 -2.26 2.82 -27.86
CA PHE A 152 -2.57 3.04 -29.28
C PHE A 152 -2.32 4.50 -29.68
N PRO A 153 -1.93 4.77 -30.93
CA PRO A 153 -1.71 6.13 -31.44
C PRO A 153 -2.93 7.04 -31.31
N GLU A 154 -4.13 6.46 -31.34
CA GLU A 154 -5.41 7.17 -31.20
C GLU A 154 -5.70 7.53 -29.72
N HIS A 155 -4.67 7.55 -28.88
CA HIS A 155 -4.76 7.95 -27.47
C HIS A 155 -5.54 7.02 -26.54
N TYR A 156 -5.75 5.78 -26.95
CA TYR A 156 -6.31 4.73 -26.09
C TYR A 156 -5.20 3.95 -25.39
N SER A 157 -5.46 3.53 -24.16
CA SER A 157 -4.55 2.66 -23.43
C SER A 157 -5.30 1.55 -22.70
N ILE A 158 -4.64 0.40 -22.57
CA ILE A 158 -5.13 -0.77 -21.85
C ILE A 158 -3.98 -1.24 -20.96
N PHE A 159 -4.26 -1.40 -19.66
CA PHE A 159 -3.34 -1.96 -18.67
C PHE A 159 -4.01 -3.14 -17.99
N ILE A 160 -3.33 -4.25 -17.93
CA ILE A 160 -3.78 -5.45 -17.21
C ILE A 160 -2.63 -5.93 -16.35
N ILE A 161 -2.85 -6.01 -15.04
CA ILE A 161 -1.84 -6.44 -14.07
C ILE A 161 -2.49 -7.47 -13.14
N TYR A 162 -1.84 -8.61 -13.00
CA TYR A 162 -2.18 -9.60 -11.98
C TYR A 162 -1.03 -9.70 -10.99
N GLU A 163 -1.37 -9.65 -9.70
CA GLU A 163 -0.45 -9.78 -8.59
C GLU A 163 -0.86 -10.94 -7.68
N ARG A 164 0.12 -11.68 -7.19
CA ARG A 164 -0.05 -12.64 -6.10
C ARG A 164 0.97 -12.36 -5.01
N ASN A 165 0.47 -12.18 -3.80
CA ASN A 165 1.29 -12.07 -2.61
C ASN A 165 1.12 -13.36 -1.79
N HIS A 166 2.18 -14.15 -1.65
CA HIS A 166 2.18 -15.38 -0.89
C HIS A 166 2.98 -15.19 0.41
N ALA A 167 2.28 -15.18 1.53
CA ALA A 167 2.85 -15.09 2.88
C ALA A 167 3.00 -16.52 3.43
N PHE A 168 4.25 -17.01 3.55
CA PHE A 168 4.52 -18.38 3.96
C PHE A 168 4.00 -18.65 5.38
N GLY A 169 3.12 -19.65 5.48
CA GLY A 169 2.49 -20.05 6.75
C GLY A 169 1.22 -19.29 7.13
N THR A 170 0.84 -18.26 6.36
CA THR A 170 -0.39 -17.48 6.63
C THR A 170 -1.38 -17.48 5.47
N GLY A 171 -0.93 -17.71 4.23
CA GLY A 171 -1.80 -17.78 3.06
C GLY A 171 -1.33 -16.92 1.90
N TYR A 172 -2.25 -16.60 0.99
CA TYR A 172 -1.97 -15.75 -0.16
C TYR A 172 -3.14 -14.81 -0.44
N THR A 173 -2.84 -13.72 -1.15
CA THR A 173 -3.83 -12.81 -1.72
C THR A 173 -3.53 -12.61 -3.20
N ASP A 174 -4.58 -12.60 -4.01
CA ASP A 174 -4.52 -12.29 -5.43
C ASP A 174 -5.14 -10.94 -5.68
N ASN A 175 -4.61 -10.19 -6.62
CA ASN A 175 -5.16 -8.92 -7.06
C ASN A 175 -5.11 -8.83 -8.58
N LEU A 176 -6.23 -8.42 -9.18
CA LEU A 176 -6.34 -8.14 -10.61
C LEU A 176 -6.64 -6.66 -10.80
N TYR A 177 -5.82 -5.99 -11.58
CA TYR A 177 -6.03 -4.63 -12.02
C TYR A 177 -6.21 -4.57 -13.53
N ILE A 178 -7.30 -3.95 -13.99
CA ILE A 178 -7.56 -3.67 -15.40
C ILE A 178 -7.88 -2.18 -15.51
N ALA A 179 -7.20 -1.47 -16.39
CA ALA A 179 -7.50 -0.08 -16.67
C ALA A 179 -7.61 0.18 -18.17
N LEU A 180 -8.57 1.03 -18.53
CA LEU A 180 -8.77 1.57 -19.85
C LEU A 180 -8.61 3.07 -19.76
N GLY A 181 -7.78 3.66 -20.61
CA GLY A 181 -7.54 5.10 -20.68
C GLY A 181 -7.89 5.65 -22.04
N TYR A 182 -8.30 6.91 -22.08
CA TYR A 182 -8.51 7.68 -23.31
C TYR A 182 -8.08 9.13 -23.09
N LEU A 183 -7.15 9.60 -23.92
CA LEU A 183 -6.64 10.97 -23.93
C LEU A 183 -7.06 11.67 -25.24
N PRO A 184 -8.27 12.25 -25.33
CA PRO A 184 -8.72 12.93 -26.56
C PRO A 184 -7.84 14.16 -26.87
N HIS A 185 -7.26 14.78 -25.87
CA HIS A 185 -6.35 15.93 -25.93
C HIS A 185 -5.28 15.78 -24.86
N GLU A 186 -4.15 16.46 -25.01
CA GLU A 186 -3.03 16.45 -24.05
C GLU A 186 -3.44 16.92 -22.65
N ASP A 187 -4.50 17.69 -22.53
CA ASP A 187 -5.02 18.29 -21.29
C ASP A 187 -6.19 17.52 -20.66
N THR A 188 -6.69 16.46 -21.30
CA THR A 188 -7.89 15.75 -20.85
C THR A 188 -7.68 14.24 -20.88
N GLU A 189 -7.89 13.58 -19.74
CA GLU A 189 -7.79 12.13 -19.59
C GLU A 189 -9.09 11.57 -19.02
N TYR A 190 -9.57 10.51 -19.64
CA TYR A 190 -10.64 9.65 -19.12
C TYR A 190 -10.03 8.30 -18.78
N ALA A 191 -10.24 7.83 -17.56
CA ALA A 191 -9.79 6.51 -17.14
C ALA A 191 -10.92 5.75 -16.47
N PHE A 192 -10.97 4.46 -16.75
CA PHE A 192 -11.85 3.50 -16.10
C PHE A 192 -11.01 2.32 -15.64
N SER A 193 -11.14 1.92 -14.40
CA SER A 193 -10.39 0.79 -13.89
C SER A 193 -11.20 -0.09 -12.96
N PHE A 194 -10.81 -1.37 -12.95
CA PHE A 194 -11.18 -2.35 -11.94
C PHE A 194 -9.95 -2.75 -11.15
N ASN A 195 -10.11 -2.89 -9.86
CA ASN A 195 -9.06 -3.38 -8.98
C ASN A 195 -9.67 -4.19 -7.85
N GLY A 196 -9.11 -5.36 -7.57
CA GLY A 196 -9.57 -6.13 -6.44
C GLY A 196 -9.10 -7.57 -6.41
N SER A 197 -9.35 -8.18 -5.26
CA SER A 197 -9.15 -9.59 -4.98
C SER A 197 -10.49 -10.24 -4.60
N GLU A 198 -10.84 -10.26 -3.31
CA GLU A 198 -12.13 -10.71 -2.80
C GLU A 198 -13.23 -9.68 -3.05
N ASN A 199 -12.90 -8.39 -2.96
CA ASN A 199 -13.77 -7.28 -3.29
C ASN A 199 -13.28 -6.61 -4.58
N LEU A 200 -14.17 -6.39 -5.51
CA LEU A 200 -13.88 -5.76 -6.79
C LEU A 200 -14.34 -4.30 -6.78
N MET A 201 -13.36 -3.40 -6.79
CA MET A 201 -13.57 -1.96 -6.86
C MET A 201 -13.53 -1.48 -8.30
N SER A 202 -14.51 -0.68 -8.71
CA SER A 202 -14.44 0.08 -9.95
C SER A 202 -14.11 1.53 -9.68
N LYS A 203 -13.38 2.16 -10.59
CA LYS A 203 -13.06 3.58 -10.55
C LYS A 203 -13.26 4.19 -11.92
N VAL A 204 -13.98 5.31 -11.95
CA VAL A 204 -14.01 6.23 -13.09
C VAL A 204 -13.26 7.48 -12.69
N GLU A 205 -12.33 7.92 -13.51
CA GLU A 205 -11.54 9.12 -13.31
C GLU A 205 -11.58 10.01 -14.55
N ILE A 206 -11.81 11.30 -14.35
CA ILE A 206 -11.72 12.33 -15.40
C ILE A 206 -10.73 13.36 -14.90
N LYS A 207 -9.69 13.62 -15.68
CA LYS A 207 -8.71 14.67 -15.39
C LYS A 207 -8.74 15.73 -16.49
N LYS A 208 -8.63 16.99 -16.08
CA LYS A 208 -8.51 18.14 -16.97
C LYS A 208 -7.46 19.10 -16.44
N SER A 209 -6.43 19.36 -17.26
CA SER A 209 -5.41 20.36 -16.97
C SER A 209 -5.78 21.69 -17.65
N MET A 210 -5.83 22.78 -16.88
CA MET A 210 -6.19 24.10 -17.38
C MET A 210 -5.39 25.20 -16.67
N ASN A 211 -4.64 25.99 -17.42
CA ASN A 211 -3.98 27.22 -16.92
C ASN A 211 -3.16 27.02 -15.62
N GLY A 212 -2.41 25.92 -15.51
CA GLY A 212 -1.61 25.60 -14.32
C GLY A 212 -2.41 25.00 -13.14
N TYR A 213 -3.62 24.51 -13.40
CA TYR A 213 -4.43 23.76 -12.46
C TYR A 213 -4.80 22.40 -13.05
N ASP A 214 -4.76 21.36 -12.22
CA ASP A 214 -5.28 20.05 -12.54
C ASP A 214 -6.57 19.81 -11.75
N LEU A 215 -7.66 19.63 -12.48
CA LEU A 215 -8.96 19.25 -11.94
C LEU A 215 -9.12 17.75 -12.17
N SER A 216 -9.45 16.99 -11.11
CA SER A 216 -9.84 15.58 -11.25
C SER A 216 -11.17 15.31 -10.57
N PHE A 217 -12.00 14.54 -11.25
CA PHE A 217 -13.22 13.95 -10.73
C PHE A 217 -13.01 12.43 -10.63
N ASN A 218 -13.31 11.86 -9.47
CA ASN A 218 -13.21 10.42 -9.23
C ASN A 218 -14.54 9.90 -8.70
N LEU A 219 -14.95 8.76 -9.22
CA LEU A 219 -16.07 7.97 -8.72
C LEU A 219 -15.56 6.55 -8.45
N ASN A 220 -15.67 6.09 -7.22
CA ASN A 220 -15.31 4.74 -6.79
C ASN A 220 -16.58 4.00 -6.37
N ASP A 221 -16.68 2.71 -6.73
CA ASP A 221 -17.80 1.85 -6.34
C ASP A 221 -17.29 0.43 -6.05
N ASP A 222 -17.75 -0.17 -4.95
CA ASP A 222 -17.55 -1.60 -4.66
C ASP A 222 -18.63 -2.39 -5.40
N ILE A 223 -18.23 -3.10 -6.47
CA ILE A 223 -19.15 -3.87 -7.31
C ILE A 223 -19.59 -5.17 -6.61
N THR A 224 -18.79 -5.69 -5.70
CA THR A 224 -19.07 -6.95 -4.99
C THR A 224 -20.15 -6.75 -3.92
N ASN A 225 -20.16 -5.58 -3.28
CA ASN A 225 -21.11 -5.20 -2.24
C ASN A 225 -21.94 -4.00 -2.71
N LEU A 226 -22.83 -4.21 -3.68
CA LEU A 226 -23.67 -3.18 -4.26
C LEU A 226 -24.46 -2.42 -3.18
N GLY A 227 -23.96 -1.25 -2.78
CA GLY A 227 -24.65 -0.33 -1.88
C GLY A 227 -23.82 0.25 -0.73
N ASP A 228 -22.67 -0.34 -0.37
CA ASP A 228 -22.00 0.00 0.88
C ASP A 228 -20.82 1.00 0.78
N SER A 229 -20.25 1.24 -0.39
CA SER A 229 -19.12 2.18 -0.51
C SER A 229 -19.05 2.88 -1.86
N LYS A 230 -19.96 3.85 -2.07
CA LYS A 230 -19.85 4.78 -3.20
C LYS A 230 -19.17 6.04 -2.72
N GLU A 231 -18.06 6.37 -3.34
CA GLU A 231 -17.33 7.60 -3.05
C GLU A 231 -17.17 8.43 -4.31
N ALA A 232 -17.53 9.72 -4.23
CA ALA A 232 -17.26 10.69 -5.28
C ALA A 232 -16.38 11.79 -4.73
N SER A 233 -15.30 12.14 -5.43
CA SER A 233 -14.41 13.22 -5.03
C SER A 233 -14.06 14.13 -6.21
N ILE A 234 -13.86 15.40 -5.90
CA ILE A 234 -13.34 16.41 -6.83
C ILE A 234 -12.08 16.98 -6.20
N ASN A 235 -10.97 16.94 -6.94
CA ASN A 235 -9.72 17.50 -6.49
C ASN A 235 -9.27 18.59 -7.45
N LEU A 236 -8.77 19.69 -6.91
CA LEU A 236 -8.15 20.77 -7.65
C LEU A 236 -6.74 21.00 -7.11
N ASN A 237 -5.75 20.78 -7.94
CA ASN A 237 -4.35 20.97 -7.59
C ASN A 237 -3.75 22.07 -8.46
N LYS A 238 -2.94 22.93 -7.86
CA LYS A 238 -2.16 23.93 -8.59
C LYS A 238 -0.81 23.32 -8.97
N VAL A 239 -0.48 23.39 -10.25
CA VAL A 239 0.82 22.97 -10.77
C VAL A 239 1.72 24.21 -10.85
N PHE A 240 2.89 24.16 -10.22
CA PHE A 240 3.88 25.25 -10.16
C PHE A 240 5.02 25.03 -11.13
#